data_a8ead65404ad01891d1fd808db4afbee
#
_entry.id   a8ead65404ad01891d1fd808db4afbee
#
_cell.length_a   1.000
_cell.length_b   1.000
_cell.length_c   1.000
_cell.angle_alpha   90.00
_cell.angle_beta   90.00
_cell.angle_gamma   90.00
#
_symmetry.space_group_name_H-M   'P 1'
#
loop_
_entity.id
_entity.type
_entity.pdbx_description
1 polymer ?
#
loop_
_entity_poly.entity_id
_entity_poly.type
_entity_poly.pdbx_seq_one_letter_code
_entity_poly.pdbx_strand_id
1 'polypeptide(L)'
;CGEMVTMHHGLSEAVMMQAATEFMTQSFPGHIFPEMRELVGALREEGCDVWAVSSSNEWVIRAGMKGFGIPDDHILATKVEVKNGIVTDQLVRVPSGPGKPQALRDAVRRNIDAAFGNSQWDVDMLAIAKHGFAVNPNPDLEAAARLRGWTVYFPDGTGS
;
A
#
# COMPACT_ATOMS: atom_id res chain seq x y z
N CYS A 1 -4.56 0.86 -13.22
CA CYS A 1 -3.39 0.42 -12.38
C CYS A 1 -2.70 -0.79 -13.01
N GLY A 2 -3.44 -1.88 -13.31
CA GLY A 2 -2.82 -3.09 -13.88
C GLY A 2 -2.09 -2.85 -15.20
N GLU A 3 -2.68 -2.14 -16.13
CA GLU A 3 -2.09 -1.82 -17.45
C GLU A 3 -0.73 -1.10 -17.33
N MET A 4 -0.57 -0.19 -16.37
CA MET A 4 0.71 0.50 -16.18
C MET A 4 1.85 -0.46 -15.80
N VAL A 5 1.55 -1.54 -15.10
CA VAL A 5 2.57 -2.52 -14.69
C VAL A 5 2.93 -3.45 -15.84
N THR A 6 1.97 -3.79 -16.70
CA THR A 6 2.21 -4.63 -17.89
C THR A 6 3.04 -3.92 -18.97
N MET A 7 3.10 -2.58 -18.96
CA MET A 7 3.98 -1.81 -19.86
C MET A 7 5.47 -2.11 -19.66
N HIS A 8 5.86 -2.71 -18.54
CA HIS A 8 7.25 -3.11 -18.26
C HIS A 8 7.60 -4.50 -18.81
N HIS A 9 6.70 -5.13 -19.56
CA HIS A 9 6.93 -6.42 -20.23
C HIS A 9 8.25 -6.43 -21.01
N GLY A 10 9.01 -7.49 -20.84
CA GLY A 10 10.30 -7.69 -21.49
C GLY A 10 11.51 -7.12 -20.73
N LEU A 11 11.29 -6.30 -19.70
CA LEU A 11 12.39 -5.84 -18.83
C LEU A 11 12.80 -6.94 -17.86
N SER A 12 14.06 -6.94 -17.43
CA SER A 12 14.48 -7.84 -16.34
C SER A 12 13.96 -7.33 -14.99
N GLU A 13 13.59 -8.27 -14.13
CA GLU A 13 13.16 -7.93 -12.75
C GLU A 13 14.25 -7.17 -11.99
N ALA A 14 15.53 -7.48 -12.22
CA ALA A 14 16.65 -6.77 -11.60
C ALA A 14 16.66 -5.28 -11.96
N VAL A 15 16.38 -4.93 -13.22
CA VAL A 15 16.24 -3.53 -13.66
C VAL A 15 15.06 -2.86 -12.96
N MET A 16 13.93 -3.55 -12.82
CA MET A 16 12.76 -3.01 -12.11
C MET A 16 13.06 -2.75 -10.64
N MET A 17 13.73 -3.67 -9.96
CA MET A 17 14.13 -3.52 -8.55
C MET A 17 15.12 -2.35 -8.36
N GLN A 18 16.08 -2.20 -9.26
CA GLN A 18 17.05 -1.10 -9.22
C GLN A 18 16.32 0.24 -9.42
N ALA A 19 15.55 0.38 -10.48
CA ALA A 19 14.79 1.61 -10.78
C ALA A 19 13.84 1.99 -9.64
N ALA A 20 13.15 1.02 -9.03
CA ALA A 20 12.28 1.23 -7.89
C ALA A 20 13.06 1.75 -6.66
N THR A 21 14.24 1.19 -6.41
CA THR A 21 15.10 1.62 -5.30
C THR A 21 15.62 3.04 -5.51
N GLU A 22 16.09 3.35 -6.72
CA GLU A 22 16.54 4.69 -7.09
C GLU A 22 15.41 5.72 -6.97
N PHE A 23 14.24 5.41 -7.49
CA PHE A 23 13.06 6.27 -7.38
C PHE A 23 12.68 6.56 -5.93
N MET A 24 12.60 5.53 -5.08
CA MET A 24 12.25 5.70 -3.67
C MET A 24 13.31 6.49 -2.90
N THR A 25 14.61 6.32 -3.25
CA THR A 25 15.70 7.02 -2.57
C THR A 25 15.83 8.49 -2.99
N GLN A 26 15.60 8.78 -4.27
CA GLN A 26 15.82 10.12 -4.82
C GLN A 26 14.59 11.01 -4.79
N SER A 27 13.40 10.43 -5.04
CA SER A 27 12.19 11.20 -5.29
C SER A 27 11.19 11.17 -4.12
N PHE A 28 11.34 10.25 -3.16
CA PHE A 28 10.29 9.99 -2.16
C PHE A 28 10.61 10.34 -0.69
N PRO A 29 11.82 10.74 -0.27
CA PRO A 29 12.12 10.93 1.16
C PRO A 29 11.20 11.94 1.86
N GLY A 30 10.79 13.01 1.18
CA GLY A 30 9.92 14.06 1.72
C GLY A 30 8.42 13.74 1.70
N HIS A 31 8.02 12.56 1.21
CA HIS A 31 6.61 12.17 1.07
C HIS A 31 6.15 11.14 2.11
N ILE A 32 7.03 10.82 3.07
CA ILE A 32 6.72 9.88 4.16
C ILE A 32 6.47 10.70 5.42
N PHE A 33 5.27 10.58 5.98
CA PHE A 33 4.92 11.20 7.24
C PHE A 33 5.68 10.53 8.40
N PRO A 34 6.51 11.27 9.16
CA PRO A 34 7.25 10.70 10.29
C PRO A 34 6.35 9.98 11.30
N GLU A 35 5.20 10.57 11.61
CA GLU A 35 4.23 10.03 12.57
C GLU A 35 3.69 8.66 12.13
N MET A 36 3.50 8.46 10.82
CA MET A 36 3.05 7.17 10.29
C MET A 36 4.16 6.12 10.39
N ARG A 37 5.42 6.52 10.26
CA ARG A 37 6.56 5.62 10.47
C ARG A 37 6.67 5.22 11.94
N GLU A 38 6.52 6.15 12.86
CA GLU A 38 6.52 5.91 14.30
C GLU A 38 5.35 4.98 14.69
N LEU A 39 4.15 5.24 14.17
CA LEU A 39 2.98 4.40 14.41
C LEU A 39 3.21 2.95 13.96
N VAL A 40 3.73 2.75 12.74
CA VAL A 40 4.03 1.40 12.23
C VAL A 40 5.10 0.72 13.10
N GLY A 41 6.12 1.45 13.54
CA GLY A 41 7.14 0.96 14.47
C GLY A 41 6.52 0.47 15.78
N ALA A 42 5.72 1.30 16.43
CA ALA A 42 5.03 0.99 17.68
C ALA A 42 4.09 -0.23 17.54
N LEU A 43 3.29 -0.29 16.48
CA LEU A 43 2.40 -1.42 16.24
C LEU A 43 3.18 -2.74 16.11
N ARG A 44 4.34 -2.71 15.44
CA ARG A 44 5.18 -3.90 15.29
C ARG A 44 5.86 -4.31 16.60
N GLU A 45 6.31 -3.36 17.40
CA GLU A 45 6.88 -3.61 18.75
C GLU A 45 5.85 -4.27 19.67
N GLU A 46 4.58 -3.88 19.55
CA GLU A 46 3.45 -4.51 20.27
C GLU A 46 3.01 -5.86 19.65
N GLY A 47 3.73 -6.37 18.66
CA GLY A 47 3.46 -7.67 18.03
C GLY A 47 2.29 -7.66 17.04
N CYS A 48 1.85 -6.49 16.57
CA CYS A 48 0.82 -6.40 15.54
C CYS A 48 1.35 -6.90 14.19
N ASP A 49 0.50 -7.60 13.48
CA ASP A 49 0.75 -8.08 12.13
C ASP A 49 0.41 -6.98 11.11
N VAL A 50 1.43 -6.28 10.61
CA VAL A 50 1.27 -5.11 9.74
C VAL A 50 1.45 -5.48 8.29
N TRP A 51 0.47 -5.09 7.46
CA TRP A 51 0.42 -5.36 6.02
C TRP A 51 0.36 -4.07 5.21
N ALA A 52 1.07 -4.02 4.09
CA ALA A 52 0.99 -2.94 3.12
C ALA A 52 0.15 -3.36 1.92
N VAL A 53 -0.91 -2.58 1.60
CA VAL A 53 -1.82 -2.85 0.48
C VAL A 53 -1.84 -1.67 -0.48
N SER A 54 -1.37 -1.86 -1.70
CA SER A 54 -1.20 -0.76 -2.66
C SER A 54 -1.57 -1.15 -4.08
N SER A 55 -2.18 -0.21 -4.80
CA SER A 55 -2.42 -0.34 -6.26
C SER A 55 -1.18 -0.03 -7.11
N SER A 56 -0.09 0.44 -6.52
CA SER A 56 1.19 0.65 -7.20
C SER A 56 1.91 -0.68 -7.45
N ASN A 57 2.94 -0.67 -8.33
CA ASN A 57 3.70 -1.87 -8.62
C ASN A 57 4.49 -2.38 -7.41
N GLU A 58 4.67 -3.71 -7.32
CA GLU A 58 5.27 -4.35 -6.15
C GLU A 58 6.72 -3.95 -5.89
N TRP A 59 7.51 -3.65 -6.91
CA TRP A 59 8.93 -3.28 -6.72
C TRP A 59 9.07 -1.94 -6.02
N VAL A 60 8.26 -0.94 -6.40
CA VAL A 60 8.24 0.39 -5.74
C VAL A 60 7.75 0.26 -4.30
N ILE A 61 6.68 -0.52 -4.06
CA ILE A 61 6.15 -0.68 -2.70
C ILE A 61 7.14 -1.43 -1.80
N ARG A 62 7.77 -2.50 -2.29
CA ARG A 62 8.83 -3.20 -1.54
C ARG A 62 9.99 -2.28 -1.19
N ALA A 63 10.47 -1.47 -2.16
CA ALA A 63 11.55 -0.51 -1.90
C ALA A 63 11.15 0.51 -0.82
N GLY A 64 9.92 1.05 -0.88
CA GLY A 64 9.40 2.01 0.11
C GLY A 64 9.17 1.40 1.49
N MET A 65 8.68 0.17 1.56
CA MET A 65 8.36 -0.50 2.82
C MET A 65 9.58 -0.99 3.61
N LYS A 66 10.77 -1.06 3.00
CA LYS A 66 12.02 -1.39 3.72
C LYS A 66 12.24 -0.49 4.93
N GLY A 67 11.97 0.81 4.81
CA GLY A 67 12.09 1.78 5.91
C GLY A 67 11.08 1.61 7.03
N PHE A 68 10.03 0.80 6.83
CA PHE A 68 9.02 0.47 7.83
C PHE A 68 9.22 -0.91 8.45
N GLY A 69 10.19 -1.69 7.94
CA GLY A 69 10.45 -3.06 8.39
C GLY A 69 9.31 -4.04 8.10
N ILE A 70 8.42 -3.74 7.14
CA ILE A 70 7.37 -4.65 6.68
C ILE A 70 8.00 -5.68 5.76
N PRO A 71 7.86 -6.99 6.04
CA PRO A 71 8.45 -8.04 5.22
C PRO A 71 7.76 -8.18 3.86
N ASP A 72 8.46 -8.70 2.86
CA ASP A 72 7.99 -8.78 1.49
C ASP A 72 6.72 -9.62 1.31
N ASP A 73 6.52 -10.65 2.13
CA ASP A 73 5.33 -11.50 2.14
C ASP A 73 4.09 -10.80 2.76
N HIS A 74 4.29 -9.69 3.46
CA HIS A 74 3.22 -8.80 3.97
C HIS A 74 2.92 -7.62 3.02
N ILE A 75 3.42 -7.66 1.79
CA ILE A 75 3.16 -6.62 0.78
C ILE A 75 2.20 -7.14 -0.30
N LEU A 76 1.01 -6.54 -0.31
CA LEU A 76 -0.04 -6.81 -1.30
C LEU A 76 -0.10 -5.65 -2.29
N ALA A 77 0.77 -5.65 -3.28
CA ALA A 77 0.85 -4.63 -4.32
C ALA A 77 0.45 -5.19 -5.70
N THR A 78 0.30 -4.33 -6.70
CA THR A 78 0.04 -4.78 -8.07
C THR A 78 1.23 -5.59 -8.57
N LYS A 79 0.93 -6.81 -8.97
CA LYS A 79 1.92 -7.82 -9.33
C LYS A 79 1.67 -8.38 -10.72
N VAL A 80 2.74 -8.53 -11.49
CA VAL A 80 2.78 -9.29 -12.74
C VAL A 80 3.63 -10.54 -12.56
N GLU A 81 3.42 -11.52 -13.42
CA GLU A 81 4.24 -12.70 -13.45
C GLU A 81 5.67 -12.38 -13.95
N VAL A 82 6.66 -12.99 -13.32
CA VAL A 82 8.06 -12.94 -13.77
C VAL A 82 8.48 -14.36 -14.16
N LYS A 83 8.93 -14.54 -15.39
CA LYS A 83 9.44 -15.81 -15.92
C LYS A 83 10.92 -15.68 -16.26
N ASN A 84 11.73 -16.55 -15.67
CA ASN A 84 13.20 -16.54 -15.88
C ASN A 84 13.85 -15.16 -15.67
N GLY A 85 13.37 -14.40 -14.68
CA GLY A 85 13.86 -13.06 -14.37
C GLY A 85 13.38 -11.96 -15.34
N ILE A 86 12.44 -12.25 -16.24
CA ILE A 86 11.83 -11.30 -17.18
C ILE A 86 10.37 -11.05 -16.82
N VAL A 87 10.01 -9.79 -16.76
CA VAL A 87 8.65 -9.32 -16.51
C VAL A 87 7.75 -9.68 -17.68
N THR A 88 6.60 -10.30 -17.39
CA THR A 88 5.58 -10.62 -18.40
C THR A 88 4.45 -9.59 -18.39
N ASP A 89 3.49 -9.72 -19.30
CA ASP A 89 2.25 -8.95 -19.35
C ASP A 89 1.10 -9.59 -18.52
N GLN A 90 1.35 -10.72 -17.86
CA GLN A 90 0.35 -11.46 -17.11
C GLN A 90 0.15 -10.86 -15.72
N LEU A 91 -1.02 -10.28 -15.48
CA LEU A 91 -1.40 -9.76 -14.16
C LEU A 91 -1.69 -10.91 -13.19
N VAL A 92 -1.05 -10.87 -12.04
CA VAL A 92 -1.25 -11.82 -10.93
C VAL A 92 -2.20 -11.25 -9.88
N ARG A 93 -2.06 -9.95 -9.57
CA ARG A 93 -2.87 -9.27 -8.53
C ARG A 93 -2.95 -7.78 -8.83
N VAL A 94 -4.14 -7.19 -8.60
CA VAL A 94 -4.37 -5.73 -8.69
C VAL A 94 -5.21 -5.29 -7.48
N PRO A 95 -4.60 -4.94 -6.34
CA PRO A 95 -5.32 -4.52 -5.15
C PRO A 95 -5.71 -3.04 -5.23
N SER A 96 -6.80 -2.75 -5.96
CA SER A 96 -7.38 -1.42 -6.11
C SER A 96 -8.88 -1.47 -5.88
N GLY A 97 -9.44 -0.53 -5.14
CA GLY A 97 -10.85 -0.54 -4.76
C GLY A 97 -11.27 -1.90 -4.17
N PRO A 98 -12.27 -2.59 -4.74
CA PRO A 98 -12.73 -3.91 -4.28
C PRO A 98 -11.65 -4.99 -4.29
N GLY A 99 -10.58 -4.82 -5.06
CA GLY A 99 -9.42 -5.72 -5.07
C GLY A 99 -8.58 -5.69 -3.79
N LYS A 100 -8.61 -4.59 -3.01
CA LYS A 100 -7.88 -4.49 -1.74
C LYS A 100 -8.42 -5.46 -0.68
N PRO A 101 -9.72 -5.45 -0.33
CA PRO A 101 -10.24 -6.42 0.62
C PRO A 101 -10.15 -7.86 0.11
N GLN A 102 -10.21 -8.10 -1.21
CA GLN A 102 -10.01 -9.44 -1.74
C GLN A 102 -8.58 -9.93 -1.51
N ALA A 103 -7.57 -9.11 -1.84
CA ALA A 103 -6.16 -9.45 -1.60
C ALA A 103 -5.88 -9.73 -0.11
N LEU A 104 -6.49 -8.95 0.78
CA LEU A 104 -6.39 -9.18 2.24
C LEU A 104 -7.05 -10.50 2.66
N ARG A 105 -8.26 -10.82 2.19
CA ARG A 105 -8.92 -12.09 2.52
C ARG A 105 -8.12 -13.31 2.07
N ASP A 106 -7.45 -13.21 0.93
CA ASP A 106 -6.65 -14.31 0.39
C ASP A 106 -5.35 -14.53 1.18
N ALA A 107 -4.75 -13.45 1.69
CA ALA A 107 -3.48 -13.47 2.41
C ALA A 107 -3.64 -13.58 3.93
N VAL A 108 -4.61 -12.83 4.50
CA VAL A 108 -4.83 -12.71 5.94
C VAL A 108 -6.07 -13.50 6.34
N ARG A 109 -5.88 -14.64 7.00
CA ARG A 109 -6.98 -15.55 7.40
C ARG A 109 -7.60 -15.20 8.75
N ARG A 110 -7.68 -13.91 9.07
CA ARG A 110 -8.24 -13.39 10.32
C ARG A 110 -8.90 -12.03 10.07
N ASN A 111 -9.67 -11.55 11.06
CA ASN A 111 -10.28 -10.22 10.99
C ASN A 111 -9.19 -9.14 10.96
N ILE A 112 -9.50 -8.05 10.28
CA ILE A 112 -8.65 -6.86 10.22
C ILE A 112 -9.10 -5.93 11.35
N ASP A 113 -8.22 -5.68 12.33
CA ASP A 113 -8.55 -4.81 13.46
C ASP A 113 -8.53 -3.34 13.05
N ALA A 114 -7.52 -2.92 12.30
CA ALA A 114 -7.41 -1.54 11.83
C ALA A 114 -6.96 -1.48 10.37
N ALA A 115 -7.48 -0.49 9.62
CA ALA A 115 -7.03 -0.18 8.27
C ALA A 115 -6.84 1.33 8.12
N PHE A 116 -5.79 1.70 7.39
CA PHE A 116 -5.39 3.08 7.13
C PHE A 116 -5.41 3.33 5.62
N GLY A 117 -5.96 4.46 5.17
CA GLY A 117 -6.03 4.79 3.76
C GLY A 117 -6.08 6.28 3.52
N ASN A 118 -5.80 6.74 2.28
CA ASN A 118 -5.77 8.15 1.92
C ASN A 118 -6.62 8.52 0.71
N SER A 119 -7.22 7.56 0.03
CA SER A 119 -8.01 7.82 -1.19
C SER A 119 -9.31 7.02 -1.24
N GLN A 120 -10.23 7.42 -2.13
CA GLN A 120 -11.49 6.71 -2.38
C GLN A 120 -11.29 5.22 -2.72
N TRP A 121 -10.12 4.85 -3.25
CA TRP A 121 -9.78 3.45 -3.56
C TRP A 121 -9.51 2.59 -2.33
N ASP A 122 -9.47 3.21 -1.13
CA ASP A 122 -9.29 2.53 0.15
C ASP A 122 -10.61 2.27 0.88
N VAL A 123 -11.72 2.86 0.42
CA VAL A 123 -13.04 2.78 1.09
C VAL A 123 -13.43 1.33 1.39
N ASP A 124 -13.30 0.43 0.42
CA ASP A 124 -13.67 -0.98 0.59
C ASP A 124 -12.75 -1.72 1.58
N MET A 125 -11.47 -1.33 1.64
CA MET A 125 -10.51 -1.88 2.60
C MET A 125 -10.81 -1.36 4.02
N LEU A 126 -11.07 -0.08 4.18
CA LEU A 126 -11.43 0.49 5.48
C LEU A 126 -12.75 -0.12 6.00
N ALA A 127 -13.68 -0.43 5.11
CA ALA A 127 -14.99 -0.97 5.47
C ALA A 127 -14.94 -2.41 6.04
N ILE A 128 -13.91 -3.18 5.76
CA ILE A 128 -13.76 -4.54 6.32
C ILE A 128 -12.99 -4.56 7.64
N ALA A 129 -12.39 -3.45 8.04
CA ALA A 129 -11.69 -3.35 9.31
C ALA A 129 -12.65 -2.96 10.44
N LYS A 130 -12.29 -3.39 11.65
CA LYS A 130 -13.01 -2.98 12.86
C LYS A 130 -12.89 -1.48 13.11
N HIS A 131 -11.71 -0.91 12.81
CA HIS A 131 -11.43 0.51 12.93
C HIS A 131 -10.84 1.04 11.62
N GLY A 132 -11.52 1.99 10.98
CA GLY A 132 -11.07 2.67 9.78
C GLY A 132 -10.42 4.01 10.11
N PHE A 133 -9.28 4.30 9.49
CA PHE A 133 -8.55 5.56 9.64
C PHE A 133 -8.28 6.17 8.26
N ALA A 134 -8.84 7.34 8.00
CA ALA A 134 -8.56 8.14 6.82
C ALA A 134 -7.40 9.11 7.15
N VAL A 135 -6.21 8.82 6.62
CA VAL A 135 -4.97 9.58 6.91
C VAL A 135 -4.65 10.47 5.72
N ASN A 136 -4.58 11.78 5.94
CA ASN A 136 -4.42 12.77 4.88
C ASN A 136 -5.30 12.46 3.66
N PRO A 137 -6.63 12.28 3.88
CA PRO A 137 -7.52 11.78 2.84
C PRO A 137 -7.74 12.81 1.74
N ASN A 138 -7.92 12.31 0.51
CA ASN A 138 -8.51 13.14 -0.52
C ASN A 138 -10.00 13.46 -0.19
N PRO A 139 -10.62 14.47 -0.85
CA PRO A 139 -11.98 14.90 -0.53
C PRO A 139 -13.02 13.77 -0.55
N ASP A 140 -12.90 12.83 -1.48
CA ASP A 140 -13.86 11.73 -1.62
C ASP A 140 -13.76 10.74 -0.44
N LEU A 141 -12.54 10.39 -0.01
CA LEU A 141 -12.36 9.55 1.17
C LEU A 141 -12.73 10.30 2.45
N GLU A 142 -12.43 11.59 2.56
CA GLU A 142 -12.82 12.38 3.74
C GLU A 142 -14.33 12.40 3.90
N ALA A 143 -15.08 12.64 2.83
CA ALA A 143 -16.54 12.60 2.85
C ALA A 143 -17.07 11.22 3.27
N ALA A 144 -16.52 10.14 2.71
CA ALA A 144 -16.89 8.78 3.06
C ALA A 144 -16.55 8.45 4.52
N ALA A 145 -15.41 8.89 5.03
CA ALA A 145 -14.97 8.67 6.41
C ALA A 145 -15.92 9.36 7.41
N ARG A 146 -16.27 10.61 7.16
CA ARG A 146 -17.22 11.35 8.00
C ARG A 146 -18.60 10.69 8.03
N LEU A 147 -19.12 10.24 6.87
CA LEU A 147 -20.40 9.55 6.77
C LEU A 147 -20.42 8.20 7.52
N ARG A 148 -19.28 7.50 7.54
CA ARG A 148 -19.15 6.17 8.15
C ARG A 148 -18.64 6.20 9.59
N GLY A 149 -18.32 7.37 10.12
CA GLY A 149 -17.79 7.54 11.48
C GLY A 149 -16.34 7.02 11.62
N TRP A 150 -15.57 6.97 10.53
CA TRP A 150 -14.16 6.66 10.59
C TRP A 150 -13.34 7.85 11.11
N THR A 151 -12.21 7.57 11.74
CA THR A 151 -11.28 8.61 12.18
C THR A 151 -10.62 9.28 10.99
N VAL A 152 -10.67 10.62 10.95
CA VAL A 152 -9.92 11.42 9.98
C VAL A 152 -8.72 12.04 10.70
N TYR A 153 -7.53 11.86 10.15
CA TYR A 153 -6.27 12.37 10.69
C TYR A 153 -5.45 13.06 9.59
N PHE A 154 -4.96 14.24 9.90
CA PHE A 154 -4.03 14.97 9.05
C PHE A 154 -2.68 15.03 9.76
N PRO A 155 -1.62 14.36 9.24
CA PRO A 155 -0.28 14.48 9.76
C PRO A 155 0.24 15.92 9.72
N ASP A 156 1.13 16.30 10.64
CA ASP A 156 1.71 17.63 10.69
C ASP A 156 2.44 17.97 9.37
N GLY A 157 2.23 19.20 8.88
CA GLY A 157 2.79 19.67 7.60
C GLY A 157 1.93 19.42 6.36
N THR A 158 0.73 18.80 6.49
CA THR A 158 -0.19 18.57 5.37
C THR A 158 -1.42 19.48 5.34
N GLY A 159 -1.54 20.41 6.31
CA GLY A 159 -2.69 21.30 6.45
C GLY A 159 -2.38 22.72 5.97
N SER A 160 -2.65 23.03 4.72
CA SER A 160 -3.00 24.40 4.29
C SER A 160 -3.77 24.35 2.99
#